data_1f0cb7f1021a1a0f9303ea60f8c8cd37
#
_entry.id   1f0cb7f1021a1a0f9303ea60f8c8cd37
#
_cell.length_a   1.000
_cell.length_b   1.000
_cell.length_c   1.000
_cell.angle_alpha   90.00
_cell.angle_beta   90.00
_cell.angle_gamma   90.00
#
_symmetry.space_group_name_H-M   'P 1'
#
loop_
_entity.id
_entity.type
_entity.pdbx_description
1 polymer ?
#
loop_
_entity_poly.entity_id
_entity_poly.type
_entity_poly.pdbx_seq_one_letter_code
_entity_poly.pdbx_strand_id
1 'polypeptide(L)'
;MLRELLLFGVGLPCMFAARSAAGSGFSVARFSGEHGHPTTENPTATYFNPAALSQAEGLHLFFDLSFAVRRVTYDRPRAETDAVDAPDAAGANVGRAKLVNPLFNPVLAASLQLGNLSLGAGFFTPFGGSVSWQLRPEFAGSRYPGVVDGVSRFHSIEGEIVSSQFSLGGAWHFPGTGLSLGASASVIRSWILDVRAWSAGGNDVTHEGRSLVDVSGYALGFGLGALYEVTPKVLWLGLSYQSRPNVSGGMRLHGSLENDIGGPSGANVDVLYDLPDIIRWGARYRPRPNLEFRVFGDYTRFSAFQQQCAVVSGTECELTTNGAQVNGAQVLQNVPRHFRDSVGVRLGSSVWTSTSFEFFSGLGVESSAVPDSTMEPGLPDWAGASFSLGGRIALGKSVHAALSYTHFVFVPREVHGRLAEYSPPSQSPDESGHYSQQVGVGNANLDVAF
;
A
#
# COMPACT_ATOMS: atom_id res chain seq x y z
N MET A 1 -28.94 21.48 -24.44
CA MET A 1 -28.30 20.56 -23.52
C MET A 1 -26.77 20.80 -23.28
N LEU A 2 -26.21 21.88 -23.83
CA LEU A 2 -24.76 22.19 -23.65
C LEU A 2 -24.52 23.46 -22.79
N ARG A 3 -25.54 23.99 -22.12
CA ARG A 3 -25.48 25.28 -21.43
C ARG A 3 -25.54 25.18 -19.89
N GLU A 4 -25.78 23.98 -19.35
CA GLU A 4 -25.84 23.72 -17.89
C GLU A 4 -24.58 23.06 -17.30
N LEU A 5 -23.59 22.74 -18.13
CA LEU A 5 -22.34 22.07 -17.71
C LEU A 5 -21.21 23.04 -17.30
N LEU A 6 -21.46 24.35 -17.29
CA LEU A 6 -20.43 25.37 -17.05
C LEU A 6 -20.46 26.03 -15.65
N LEU A 7 -21.24 25.52 -14.71
CA LEU A 7 -21.37 26.09 -13.35
C LEU A 7 -20.82 25.24 -12.21
N PHE A 8 -20.10 24.14 -12.48
CA PHE A 8 -19.35 23.40 -11.45
C PHE A 8 -17.82 23.60 -11.52
N GLY A 9 -17.43 24.82 -11.91
CA GLY A 9 -16.05 25.29 -11.84
C GLY A 9 -15.78 26.01 -10.53
N VAL A 10 -15.82 25.34 -9.39
CA VAL A 10 -15.34 25.88 -8.12
C VAL A 10 -14.35 24.92 -7.47
N GLY A 11 -13.09 25.29 -7.56
CA GLY A 11 -12.08 25.22 -6.51
C GLY A 11 -11.93 23.88 -5.79
N LEU A 12 -11.10 22.96 -6.30
CA LEU A 12 -10.40 21.98 -5.47
C LEU A 12 -8.95 22.45 -5.27
N PRO A 13 -8.65 23.16 -4.18
CA PRO A 13 -7.35 23.06 -3.56
C PRO A 13 -7.53 22.57 -2.12
N CYS A 14 -7.87 21.30 -1.96
CA CYS A 14 -7.63 20.55 -0.75
C CYS A 14 -7.05 19.21 -1.19
N MET A 15 -5.78 19.21 -1.59
CA MET A 15 -4.97 18.01 -1.52
C MET A 15 -4.80 17.71 -0.04
N PHE A 16 -5.79 17.01 0.55
CA PHE A 16 -5.57 16.32 1.80
C PHE A 16 -4.47 15.30 1.54
N ALA A 17 -3.40 15.38 2.29
CA ALA A 17 -2.42 14.31 2.36
C ALA A 17 -3.19 13.04 2.75
N ALA A 18 -3.45 12.19 1.78
CA ALA A 18 -4.12 10.92 1.99
C ALA A 18 -3.12 10.00 2.67
N ARG A 19 -3.27 9.79 3.98
CA ARG A 19 -2.50 8.79 4.72
C ARG A 19 -3.09 7.43 4.42
N SER A 20 -2.28 6.52 3.86
CA SER A 20 -2.73 5.25 3.30
C SER A 20 -2.83 4.14 4.35
N ALA A 21 -3.87 3.31 4.25
CA ALA A 21 -4.02 2.10 5.06
C ALA A 21 -3.27 0.93 4.41
N ALA A 22 -2.48 0.20 5.17
CA ALA A 22 -1.76 -0.96 4.71
C ALA A 22 -2.48 -2.27 5.08
N GLY A 23 -2.74 -3.12 4.09
CA GLY A 23 -2.87 -4.56 4.25
C GLY A 23 -1.65 -5.18 3.58
N SER A 24 -1.12 -6.33 4.03
CA SER A 24 0.20 -6.84 3.66
C SER A 24 1.28 -5.75 3.63
N GLY A 25 1.53 -5.13 4.79
CA GLY A 25 2.56 -4.13 5.06
C GLY A 25 2.60 -2.92 4.13
N PHE A 26 2.28 -3.04 2.85
CA PHE A 26 2.54 -2.04 1.85
C PHE A 26 1.45 -1.89 0.76
N SER A 27 0.66 -2.92 0.48
CA SER A 27 -0.39 -2.87 -0.53
C SER A 27 -1.72 -2.42 0.06
N VAL A 28 -2.29 -1.33 -0.47
CA VAL A 28 -3.59 -0.77 -0.05
C VAL A 28 -4.66 -0.88 -1.14
N ALA A 29 -4.41 -1.66 -2.19
CA ALA A 29 -5.29 -1.79 -3.36
C ALA A 29 -6.61 -2.55 -3.05
N ARG A 30 -7.33 -2.13 -2.01
CA ARG A 30 -8.63 -2.68 -1.62
C ARG A 30 -9.71 -1.61 -1.64
N PHE A 31 -9.73 -0.86 -2.74
CA PHE A 31 -10.77 0.13 -3.00
C PHE A 31 -12.12 -0.58 -3.09
N SER A 32 -13.14 0.04 -2.55
CA SER A 32 -14.52 -0.48 -2.60
C SER A 32 -14.72 -1.83 -1.87
N GLY A 33 -13.84 -2.20 -0.94
CA GLY A 33 -13.93 -3.46 -0.21
C GLY A 33 -13.93 -4.67 -1.14
N GLU A 34 -14.98 -5.48 -1.09
CA GLU A 34 -15.12 -6.70 -1.89
C GLU A 34 -15.46 -6.45 -3.39
N HIS A 35 -15.65 -5.20 -3.80
CA HIS A 35 -15.95 -4.88 -5.21
C HIS A 35 -14.72 -4.69 -6.07
N GLY A 36 -13.54 -4.52 -5.48
CA GLY A 36 -12.27 -4.35 -6.19
C GLY A 36 -11.67 -5.65 -6.69
N HIS A 37 -12.20 -6.23 -7.77
CA HIS A 37 -11.76 -7.52 -8.32
C HIS A 37 -11.67 -7.48 -9.86
N PRO A 38 -10.99 -8.45 -10.52
CA PRO A 38 -10.74 -8.40 -11.96
C PRO A 38 -11.97 -8.61 -12.85
N THR A 39 -13.16 -8.81 -12.27
CA THR A 39 -14.43 -8.86 -13.00
C THR A 39 -15.39 -7.73 -12.57
N THR A 40 -14.85 -6.66 -11.95
CA THR A 40 -15.65 -5.51 -11.48
C THR A 40 -16.28 -4.75 -12.64
N GLU A 41 -17.50 -4.24 -12.43
CA GLU A 41 -18.27 -3.49 -13.44
C GLU A 41 -18.27 -1.98 -13.22
N ASN A 42 -17.54 -1.47 -12.22
CA ASN A 42 -17.44 -0.04 -11.96
C ASN A 42 -16.12 0.56 -12.52
N PRO A 43 -15.96 1.88 -12.58
CA PRO A 43 -14.77 2.54 -13.16
C PRO A 43 -13.43 2.17 -12.53
N THR A 44 -13.38 1.55 -11.34
CA THR A 44 -12.14 1.04 -10.74
C THR A 44 -11.53 -0.12 -11.56
N ALA A 45 -12.27 -0.67 -12.52
CA ALA A 45 -11.77 -1.60 -13.53
C ALA A 45 -10.52 -1.06 -14.25
N THR A 46 -10.39 0.27 -14.42
CA THR A 46 -9.18 0.91 -14.97
C THR A 46 -7.91 0.44 -14.26
N TYR A 47 -7.99 0.16 -12.96
CA TYR A 47 -6.88 -0.35 -12.14
C TYR A 47 -6.92 -1.87 -11.99
N PHE A 48 -8.08 -2.48 -11.67
CA PHE A 48 -8.15 -3.90 -11.35
C PHE A 48 -8.07 -4.81 -12.57
N ASN A 49 -8.74 -4.43 -13.66
CA ASN A 49 -8.70 -5.13 -14.95
C ASN A 49 -9.27 -4.21 -16.04
N PRO A 50 -8.46 -3.55 -16.86
CA PRO A 50 -8.96 -2.61 -17.84
C PRO A 50 -9.96 -3.23 -18.85
N ALA A 51 -9.92 -4.54 -19.11
CA ALA A 51 -10.91 -5.21 -19.95
C ALA A 51 -12.34 -5.15 -19.36
N ALA A 52 -12.46 -5.09 -18.03
CA ALA A 52 -13.75 -5.06 -17.36
C ALA A 52 -14.47 -3.69 -17.48
N LEU A 53 -13.82 -2.66 -18.00
CA LEU A 53 -14.46 -1.40 -18.41
C LEU A 53 -15.60 -1.62 -19.43
N SER A 54 -15.56 -2.72 -20.18
CA SER A 54 -16.60 -3.10 -21.13
C SER A 54 -17.93 -3.54 -20.49
N GLN A 55 -17.98 -3.65 -19.15
CA GLN A 55 -19.17 -4.13 -18.43
C GLN A 55 -20.17 -3.01 -18.08
N ALA A 56 -19.71 -1.76 -18.00
CA ALA A 56 -20.53 -0.62 -17.62
C ALA A 56 -21.01 0.16 -18.85
N GLU A 57 -22.33 0.23 -19.06
CA GLU A 57 -22.92 0.99 -20.17
C GLU A 57 -23.03 2.48 -19.83
N GLY A 58 -22.75 3.36 -20.80
CA GLY A 58 -22.87 4.81 -20.63
C GLY A 58 -21.66 5.45 -19.95
N LEU A 59 -21.90 6.59 -19.30
CA LEU A 59 -20.91 7.32 -18.51
C LEU A 59 -21.09 7.01 -17.03
N HIS A 60 -20.04 6.57 -16.38
CA HIS A 60 -20.01 6.35 -14.94
C HIS A 60 -18.97 7.24 -14.26
N LEU A 61 -19.33 7.81 -13.12
CA LEU A 61 -18.43 8.49 -12.20
C LEU A 61 -18.45 7.74 -10.87
N PHE A 62 -17.28 7.39 -10.38
CA PHE A 62 -17.11 6.63 -9.15
C PHE A 62 -16.21 7.37 -8.16
N PHE A 63 -16.68 7.49 -6.94
CA PHE A 63 -15.92 8.01 -5.81
C PHE A 63 -15.93 6.97 -4.69
N ASP A 64 -14.79 6.69 -4.08
CA ASP A 64 -14.68 5.90 -2.85
C ASP A 64 -13.76 6.59 -1.85
N LEU A 65 -14.15 6.57 -0.60
CA LEU A 65 -13.34 7.02 0.52
C LEU A 65 -13.19 5.87 1.50
N SER A 66 -11.96 5.39 1.65
CA SER A 66 -11.60 4.43 2.69
C SER A 66 -11.06 5.16 3.92
N PHE A 67 -11.58 4.80 5.08
CA PHE A 67 -11.05 5.20 6.38
C PHE A 67 -10.60 3.96 7.13
N ALA A 68 -9.32 3.88 7.45
CA ALA A 68 -8.77 2.75 8.19
C ALA A 68 -8.21 3.20 9.55
N VAL A 69 -8.34 2.32 10.53
CA VAL A 69 -7.65 2.42 11.82
C VAL A 69 -6.76 1.22 11.98
N ARG A 70 -5.46 1.49 11.99
CA ARG A 70 -4.41 0.48 12.19
C ARG A 70 -3.90 0.55 13.62
N ARG A 71 -3.82 -0.61 14.28
CA ARG A 71 -3.21 -0.78 15.59
C ARG A 71 -2.10 -1.79 15.49
N VAL A 72 -0.89 -1.41 15.93
CA VAL A 72 0.28 -2.30 15.98
C VAL A 72 0.85 -2.26 17.40
N THR A 73 1.31 -3.40 17.87
CA THR A 73 2.18 -3.48 19.06
C THR A 73 3.47 -4.18 18.68
N TYR A 74 4.56 -3.70 19.25
CA TYR A 74 5.88 -4.27 19.13
C TYR A 74 6.50 -4.34 20.53
N ASP A 75 6.74 -5.56 21.00
CA ASP A 75 7.41 -5.82 22.28
C ASP A 75 8.86 -6.24 21.98
N ARG A 76 9.80 -5.35 22.28
CA ARG A 76 11.23 -5.56 22.04
C ARG A 76 11.92 -6.06 23.30
N PRO A 77 12.52 -7.28 23.29
CA PRO A 77 13.41 -7.74 24.35
C PRO A 77 14.76 -7.00 24.25
N ARG A 78 15.62 -7.17 25.25
CA ARG A 78 17.02 -6.77 25.13
C ARG A 78 17.75 -7.72 24.17
N ALA A 79 18.45 -7.16 23.21
CA ALA A 79 19.35 -7.90 22.33
C ALA A 79 20.79 -7.92 22.91
N GLU A 80 21.57 -8.93 22.55
CA GLU A 80 22.98 -9.03 22.94
C GLU A 80 23.82 -7.88 22.35
N THR A 81 23.40 -7.37 21.19
CA THR A 81 24.04 -6.26 20.48
C THR A 81 23.64 -4.87 20.98
N ASP A 82 22.71 -4.80 21.93
CA ASP A 82 22.28 -3.50 22.48
C ASP A 82 23.40 -2.82 23.25
N ALA A 83 23.54 -1.52 23.03
CA ALA A 83 24.44 -0.68 23.80
C ALA A 83 24.09 -0.73 25.30
N VAL A 84 25.08 -0.52 26.14
CA VAL A 84 24.89 -0.46 27.58
C VAL A 84 23.99 0.72 27.93
N ASP A 85 22.99 0.50 28.77
CA ASP A 85 22.07 1.54 29.20
C ASP A 85 22.80 2.68 29.95
N ALA A 86 22.55 3.90 29.52
CA ALA A 86 22.93 5.07 30.31
C ALA A 86 21.99 5.19 31.54
N PRO A 87 22.48 5.68 32.71
CA PRO A 87 21.69 5.72 33.93
C PRO A 87 20.32 6.42 33.79
N ASP A 88 20.26 7.53 33.05
CA ASP A 88 19.03 8.31 32.85
C ASP A 88 18.16 7.80 31.69
N ALA A 89 18.55 6.67 31.09
CA ALA A 89 17.89 6.05 29.95
C ALA A 89 17.78 4.51 30.11
N ALA A 90 17.89 4.03 31.34
CA ALA A 90 17.78 2.59 31.61
C ALA A 90 16.46 2.03 31.10
N GLY A 91 16.54 0.98 30.23
CA GLY A 91 15.38 0.38 29.62
C GLY A 91 14.79 1.15 28.43
N ALA A 92 15.41 2.22 27.96
CA ALA A 92 14.91 2.99 26.80
C ALA A 92 14.86 2.18 25.50
N ASN A 93 15.74 1.20 25.35
CA ASN A 93 15.85 0.35 24.17
C ASN A 93 15.04 -0.96 24.24
N VAL A 94 14.27 -1.18 25.32
CA VAL A 94 13.47 -2.40 25.54
C VAL A 94 12.03 -2.07 25.92
N GLY A 95 11.12 -3.03 25.74
CA GLY A 95 9.72 -2.91 26.15
C GLY A 95 8.76 -2.69 24.97
N ARG A 96 7.59 -2.16 25.28
CA ARG A 96 6.46 -2.10 24.33
C ARG A 96 6.38 -0.76 23.61
N ALA A 97 6.36 -0.82 22.28
CA ALA A 97 5.91 0.26 21.43
C ALA A 97 4.47 0.01 20.94
N LYS A 98 3.70 1.08 20.80
CA LYS A 98 2.33 1.05 20.29
C LYS A 98 2.18 2.09 19.17
N LEU A 99 1.37 1.72 18.20
CA LEU A 99 1.01 2.58 17.07
C LEU A 99 -0.50 2.51 16.88
N VAL A 100 -1.15 3.66 16.77
CA VAL A 100 -2.57 3.78 16.38
C VAL A 100 -2.66 4.85 15.32
N ASN A 101 -2.79 4.44 14.06
CA ASN A 101 -2.87 5.36 12.94
C ASN A 101 -4.26 5.35 12.30
N PRO A 102 -4.95 6.50 12.23
CA PRO A 102 -6.04 6.72 11.29
C PRO A 102 -5.47 7.01 9.90
N LEU A 103 -6.05 6.40 8.87
CA LEU A 103 -5.59 6.48 7.50
C LEU A 103 -6.77 6.73 6.57
N PHE A 104 -6.58 7.58 5.56
CA PHE A 104 -7.59 7.90 4.55
C PHE A 104 -7.05 7.58 3.16
N ASN A 105 -7.88 6.96 2.33
CA ASN A 105 -7.52 6.67 0.96
C ASN A 105 -8.69 6.99 0.02
N PRO A 106 -8.67 8.14 -0.68
CA PRO A 106 -9.66 8.47 -1.67
C PRO A 106 -9.37 7.79 -3.01
N VAL A 107 -10.43 7.40 -3.70
CA VAL A 107 -10.41 6.92 -5.08
C VAL A 107 -11.38 7.74 -5.91
N LEU A 108 -10.96 8.18 -7.07
CA LEU A 108 -11.79 8.83 -8.08
C LEU A 108 -11.62 8.09 -9.39
N ALA A 109 -12.70 7.68 -10.03
CA ALA A 109 -12.64 7.03 -11.33
C ALA A 109 -13.84 7.41 -12.18
N ALA A 110 -13.64 7.35 -13.50
CA ALA A 110 -14.68 7.54 -14.49
C ALA A 110 -14.53 6.52 -15.61
N SER A 111 -15.64 6.11 -16.20
CA SER A 111 -15.64 5.30 -17.43
C SER A 111 -16.72 5.74 -18.39
N LEU A 112 -16.48 5.54 -19.69
CA LEU A 112 -17.38 5.85 -20.77
C LEU A 112 -17.37 4.72 -21.78
N GLN A 113 -18.54 4.15 -22.08
CA GLN A 113 -18.70 3.15 -23.13
C GLN A 113 -19.24 3.79 -24.43
N LEU A 114 -18.56 3.51 -25.54
CA LEU A 114 -18.85 3.96 -26.89
C LEU A 114 -19.00 2.74 -27.81
N GLY A 115 -20.14 2.07 -27.74
CA GLY A 115 -20.38 0.81 -28.46
C GLY A 115 -19.45 -0.30 -27.93
N ASN A 116 -18.56 -0.81 -28.77
CA ASN A 116 -17.61 -1.87 -28.36
C ASN A 116 -16.34 -1.33 -27.70
N LEU A 117 -16.11 -0.03 -27.74
CA LEU A 117 -14.98 0.64 -27.10
C LEU A 117 -15.41 1.20 -25.75
N SER A 118 -14.64 0.93 -24.71
CA SER A 118 -14.80 1.57 -23.41
C SER A 118 -13.51 2.29 -23.03
N LEU A 119 -13.65 3.46 -22.43
CA LEU A 119 -12.55 4.28 -21.94
C LEU A 119 -12.68 4.45 -20.42
N GLY A 120 -11.58 4.56 -19.71
CA GLY A 120 -11.57 4.77 -18.27
C GLY A 120 -10.42 5.66 -17.84
N ALA A 121 -10.64 6.38 -16.74
CA ALA A 121 -9.64 7.16 -16.05
C ALA A 121 -9.82 7.00 -14.55
N GLY A 122 -8.72 7.08 -13.78
CA GLY A 122 -8.84 7.00 -12.33
C GLY A 122 -7.60 7.43 -11.60
N PHE A 123 -7.83 7.86 -10.35
CA PHE A 123 -6.81 8.17 -9.35
C PHE A 123 -6.90 7.14 -8.23
N PHE A 124 -5.79 6.50 -7.94
CA PHE A 124 -5.65 5.41 -6.99
C PHE A 124 -4.40 5.59 -6.13
N THR A 125 -4.39 4.97 -4.93
CA THR A 125 -3.19 4.85 -4.12
C THR A 125 -2.95 3.37 -3.81
N PRO A 126 -2.33 2.63 -4.74
CA PRO A 126 -2.19 1.17 -4.62
C PRO A 126 -1.19 0.73 -3.56
N PHE A 127 -0.17 1.53 -3.29
CA PHE A 127 0.86 1.24 -2.30
C PHE A 127 1.02 2.41 -1.36
N GLY A 128 1.21 2.10 -0.08
CA GLY A 128 1.49 3.10 0.91
C GLY A 128 1.35 2.57 2.32
N GLY A 129 1.87 3.35 3.25
CA GLY A 129 1.77 3.10 4.67
C GLY A 129 2.30 4.27 5.45
N SER A 130 1.85 4.42 6.67
CA SER A 130 2.44 5.34 7.62
C SER A 130 2.66 4.65 8.94
N VAL A 131 3.66 5.11 9.66
CA VAL A 131 3.94 4.76 11.04
C VAL A 131 4.07 6.05 11.83
N SER A 132 3.50 6.07 13.04
CA SER A 132 3.71 7.12 14.03
C SER A 132 3.61 6.44 15.39
N TRP A 133 4.75 6.14 15.95
CA TRP A 133 4.83 5.40 17.20
C TRP A 133 4.55 6.30 18.39
N GLN A 134 3.89 5.76 19.41
CA GLN A 134 3.59 6.49 20.64
C GLN A 134 4.86 6.79 21.41
N LEU A 135 4.93 8.01 21.92
CA LEU A 135 6.01 8.44 22.80
C LEU A 135 5.99 7.68 24.15
N ARG A 136 7.11 7.66 24.80
CA ARG A 136 7.33 7.10 26.17
C ARG A 136 7.53 8.24 27.18
N PRO A 137 6.43 8.79 27.72
CA PRO A 137 6.49 9.95 28.61
C PRO A 137 7.26 9.70 29.91
N GLU A 138 7.47 8.44 30.27
CA GLU A 138 8.30 8.08 31.44
C GLU A 138 9.76 8.50 31.31
N PHE A 139 10.22 8.77 30.08
CA PHE A 139 11.56 9.31 29.80
C PHE A 139 11.56 10.83 29.58
N ALA A 140 10.42 11.51 29.76
CA ALA A 140 10.38 12.97 29.67
C ALA A 140 11.28 13.59 30.74
N GLY A 141 12.20 14.47 30.30
CA GLY A 141 13.18 15.08 31.18
C GLY A 141 14.51 14.33 31.34
N SER A 142 14.68 13.18 30.65
CA SER A 142 16.00 12.58 30.49
C SER A 142 16.96 13.57 29.82
N ARG A 143 18.24 13.54 30.19
CA ARG A 143 19.28 14.30 29.46
C ARG A 143 19.51 13.80 28.04
N TYR A 144 18.92 12.67 27.68
CA TYR A 144 18.95 12.08 26.34
C TYR A 144 17.54 12.20 25.71
N PRO A 145 17.22 13.32 25.03
CA PRO A 145 15.85 13.63 24.62
C PRO A 145 15.27 12.63 23.63
N GLY A 146 16.10 11.92 22.86
CA GLY A 146 15.66 10.92 21.89
C GLY A 146 14.98 9.70 22.48
N VAL A 147 15.27 9.35 23.74
CA VAL A 147 14.68 8.14 24.37
C VAL A 147 13.18 8.21 24.54
N VAL A 148 12.59 9.40 24.52
CA VAL A 148 11.13 9.60 24.61
C VAL A 148 10.39 9.06 23.37
N ASP A 149 11.06 8.90 22.22
CA ASP A 149 10.45 8.44 20.98
C ASP A 149 10.23 6.92 20.93
N GLY A 150 10.59 6.22 21.99
CA GLY A 150 10.26 4.82 22.16
C GLY A 150 11.27 3.82 21.58
N VAL A 151 10.95 2.54 21.71
CA VAL A 151 11.87 1.44 21.39
C VAL A 151 12.03 1.21 19.88
N SER A 152 11.07 1.65 19.09
CA SER A 152 11.07 1.52 17.63
C SER A 152 11.85 2.63 16.91
N ARG A 153 12.32 3.66 17.64
CA ARG A 153 12.82 4.92 17.06
C ARG A 153 13.98 4.78 16.07
N PHE A 154 14.84 3.78 16.24
CA PHE A 154 15.96 3.53 15.32
C PHE A 154 15.52 2.93 13.98
N HIS A 155 14.28 2.42 13.89
CA HIS A 155 13.68 1.92 12.65
C HIS A 155 12.72 2.94 12.04
N SER A 156 11.87 3.54 12.86
CA SER A 156 11.05 4.70 12.52
C SER A 156 10.44 5.32 13.79
N ILE A 157 10.42 6.62 13.89
CA ILE A 157 9.66 7.42 14.85
C ILE A 157 8.33 7.77 14.20
N GLU A 158 8.42 8.40 13.04
CA GLU A 158 7.32 8.78 12.17
C GLU A 158 7.77 8.62 10.72
N GLY A 159 6.94 7.95 9.93
CA GLY A 159 7.26 7.73 8.52
C GLY A 159 6.01 7.61 7.68
N GLU A 160 6.14 7.99 6.43
CA GLU A 160 5.13 7.83 5.41
C GLU A 160 5.78 7.42 4.10
N ILE A 161 5.20 6.40 3.46
CA ILE A 161 5.57 5.99 2.11
C ILE A 161 4.28 5.88 1.32
N VAL A 162 4.17 6.59 0.21
CA VAL A 162 2.94 6.63 -0.59
C VAL A 162 3.27 6.63 -2.07
N SER A 163 2.52 5.83 -2.82
CA SER A 163 2.55 5.80 -4.29
C SER A 163 1.16 6.04 -4.83
N SER A 164 0.91 7.25 -5.27
CA SER A 164 -0.33 7.64 -5.93
C SER A 164 -0.22 7.40 -7.43
N GLN A 165 -1.28 6.87 -8.04
CA GLN A 165 -1.33 6.45 -9.43
C GLN A 165 -2.50 7.11 -10.13
N PHE A 166 -2.22 7.84 -11.21
CA PHE A 166 -3.21 8.27 -12.17
C PHE A 166 -3.15 7.34 -13.38
N SER A 167 -4.29 6.75 -13.77
CA SER A 167 -4.38 5.77 -14.85
C SER A 167 -5.38 6.21 -15.91
N LEU A 168 -5.03 5.98 -17.17
CA LEU A 168 -5.93 6.02 -18.32
C LEU A 168 -5.99 4.63 -18.93
N GLY A 169 -7.18 4.14 -19.26
CA GLY A 169 -7.37 2.81 -19.81
C GLY A 169 -8.41 2.77 -20.90
N GLY A 170 -8.37 1.68 -21.66
CA GLY A 170 -9.37 1.37 -22.67
C GLY A 170 -9.58 -0.13 -22.81
N ALA A 171 -10.77 -0.51 -23.22
CA ALA A 171 -11.15 -1.89 -23.51
C ALA A 171 -11.89 -1.99 -24.83
N TRP A 172 -11.70 -3.12 -25.49
CA TRP A 172 -12.46 -3.48 -26.68
C TRP A 172 -13.21 -4.79 -26.42
N HIS A 173 -14.53 -4.72 -26.57
CA HIS A 173 -15.39 -5.90 -26.57
C HIS A 173 -15.51 -6.49 -27.97
N PHE A 174 -15.23 -7.79 -28.13
CA PHE A 174 -15.37 -8.51 -29.39
C PHE A 174 -16.79 -9.04 -29.55
N PRO A 175 -17.61 -8.44 -30.44
CA PRO A 175 -19.01 -8.82 -30.56
C PRO A 175 -19.22 -10.30 -30.86
N GLY A 176 -20.17 -10.93 -30.18
CA GLY A 176 -20.53 -12.32 -30.36
C GLY A 176 -19.56 -13.34 -29.78
N THR A 177 -18.48 -12.93 -29.13
CA THR A 177 -17.47 -13.85 -28.55
C THR A 177 -17.52 -13.92 -27.04
N GLY A 178 -18.13 -12.92 -26.38
CA GLY A 178 -18.04 -12.76 -24.91
C GLY A 178 -16.67 -12.29 -24.39
N LEU A 179 -15.67 -12.09 -25.27
CA LEU A 179 -14.32 -11.68 -24.93
C LEU A 179 -14.19 -10.14 -24.95
N SER A 180 -13.52 -9.60 -23.94
CA SER A 180 -13.03 -8.22 -23.92
C SER A 180 -11.55 -8.22 -23.59
N LEU A 181 -10.77 -7.38 -24.26
CA LEU A 181 -9.37 -7.11 -23.97
C LEU A 181 -9.20 -5.64 -23.61
N GLY A 182 -8.30 -5.34 -22.70
CA GLY A 182 -8.06 -3.96 -22.27
C GLY A 182 -6.61 -3.71 -21.90
N ALA A 183 -6.25 -2.43 -21.94
CA ALA A 183 -4.96 -1.94 -21.50
C ALA A 183 -5.10 -0.61 -20.77
N SER A 184 -4.17 -0.30 -19.89
CA SER A 184 -4.06 1.00 -19.23
C SER A 184 -2.62 1.46 -19.16
N ALA A 185 -2.42 2.78 -19.12
CA ALA A 185 -1.15 3.43 -18.85
C ALA A 185 -1.31 4.30 -17.60
N SER A 186 -0.24 4.40 -16.82
CA SER A 186 -0.29 5.09 -15.53
C SER A 186 0.95 5.93 -15.30
N VAL A 187 0.74 7.09 -14.67
CA VAL A 187 1.78 7.90 -14.05
C VAL A 187 1.67 7.69 -12.54
N ILE A 188 2.78 7.29 -11.93
CA ILE A 188 2.85 6.98 -10.50
C ILE A 188 3.78 7.99 -9.87
N ARG A 189 3.28 8.74 -8.86
CA ARG A 189 4.07 9.60 -8.00
C ARG A 189 4.29 8.88 -6.68
N SER A 190 5.55 8.74 -6.28
CA SER A 190 5.90 8.18 -4.98
C SER A 190 6.68 9.18 -4.16
N TRP A 191 6.49 9.14 -2.84
CA TRP A 191 7.32 9.88 -1.90
C TRP A 191 7.53 9.04 -0.64
N ILE A 192 8.64 9.32 0.03
CA ILE A 192 9.03 8.78 1.32
C ILE A 192 9.40 9.94 2.20
N LEU A 193 8.76 10.03 3.36
CA LEU A 193 9.17 10.86 4.48
C LEU A 193 9.40 9.91 5.66
N ASP A 194 10.60 9.88 6.24
CA ASP A 194 10.89 9.04 7.39
C ASP A 194 11.82 9.77 8.37
N VAL A 195 11.41 9.80 9.62
CA VAL A 195 12.17 10.31 10.75
C VAL A 195 12.50 9.15 11.67
N ARG A 196 13.77 8.95 11.96
CA ARG A 196 14.23 7.92 12.89
C ARG A 196 15.41 8.39 13.72
N ALA A 197 15.67 7.70 14.81
CA ALA A 197 16.91 7.88 15.53
C ALA A 197 18.09 7.31 14.73
N TRP A 198 19.23 7.98 14.83
CA TRP A 198 20.48 7.52 14.26
C TRP A 198 21.58 7.63 15.31
N SER A 199 22.43 6.62 15.37
CA SER A 199 23.64 6.61 16.21
C SER A 199 24.73 5.80 15.53
N ALA A 200 25.97 6.31 15.53
CA ALA A 200 27.12 5.58 15.02
C ALA A 200 27.45 4.31 15.82
N GLY A 201 26.97 4.19 17.05
CA GLY A 201 27.14 3.05 17.94
C GLY A 201 25.90 2.13 18.02
N GLY A 202 25.14 1.98 16.94
CA GLY A 202 23.92 1.16 16.96
C GLY A 202 22.77 1.87 17.66
N ASN A 203 22.42 1.45 18.91
CA ASN A 203 21.38 2.09 19.73
C ASN A 203 21.94 2.79 20.98
N ASP A 204 23.15 3.34 20.87
CA ASP A 204 23.77 4.13 21.94
C ASP A 204 23.07 5.50 22.08
N VAL A 205 22.31 5.63 23.16
CA VAL A 205 21.53 6.85 23.47
C VAL A 205 22.42 8.06 23.79
N THR A 206 23.69 7.88 24.11
CA THR A 206 24.61 8.98 24.44
C THR A 206 25.11 9.73 23.23
N HIS A 207 24.98 9.11 22.04
CA HIS A 207 25.38 9.63 20.74
C HIS A 207 24.22 9.57 19.74
N GLU A 208 22.99 9.65 20.24
CA GLU A 208 21.78 9.54 19.43
C GLU A 208 21.36 10.90 18.88
N GLY A 209 21.09 10.93 17.59
CA GLY A 209 20.47 12.04 16.87
C GLY A 209 19.29 11.61 16.04
N ARG A 210 18.84 12.49 15.16
CA ARG A 210 17.76 12.24 14.21
C ARG A 210 18.31 12.11 12.80
N SER A 211 17.68 11.23 12.06
CA SER A 211 17.82 11.08 10.61
C SER A 211 16.47 11.38 9.96
N LEU A 212 16.48 12.29 8.99
CA LEU A 212 15.33 12.64 8.18
C LEU A 212 15.61 12.28 6.73
N VAL A 213 14.74 11.46 6.14
CA VAL A 213 14.68 11.21 4.69
C VAL A 213 13.44 11.89 4.14
N ASP A 214 13.60 12.72 3.12
CA ASP A 214 12.49 13.34 2.37
C ASP A 214 12.81 13.29 0.88
N VAL A 215 12.15 12.34 0.20
CA VAL A 215 12.41 12.08 -1.22
C VAL A 215 11.11 11.82 -1.98
N SER A 216 11.08 12.20 -3.26
CA SER A 216 9.94 11.97 -4.14
C SER A 216 10.37 11.73 -5.59
N GLY A 217 9.48 11.10 -6.37
CA GLY A 217 9.75 10.85 -7.78
C GLY A 217 8.52 10.35 -8.54
N TYR A 218 8.71 10.20 -9.85
CA TYR A 218 7.68 9.73 -10.77
C TYR A 218 8.15 8.49 -11.50
N ALA A 219 7.21 7.60 -11.80
CA ALA A 219 7.43 6.41 -12.60
C ALA A 219 6.23 6.17 -13.53
N LEU A 220 6.46 5.43 -14.60
CA LEU A 220 5.41 4.98 -15.50
C LEU A 220 5.08 3.51 -15.25
N GLY A 221 3.82 3.16 -15.42
CA GLY A 221 3.34 1.80 -15.35
C GLY A 221 2.28 1.53 -16.41
N PHE A 222 1.95 0.26 -16.59
CA PHE A 222 0.86 -0.15 -17.47
C PHE A 222 0.07 -1.31 -16.87
N GLY A 223 -1.15 -1.49 -17.33
CA GLY A 223 -2.01 -2.63 -17.04
C GLY A 223 -2.48 -3.31 -18.31
N LEU A 224 -2.61 -4.63 -18.26
CA LEU A 224 -3.23 -5.44 -19.31
C LEU A 224 -4.36 -6.25 -18.69
N GLY A 225 -5.40 -6.52 -19.48
CA GLY A 225 -6.54 -7.26 -18.96
C GLY A 225 -7.26 -8.06 -20.03
N ALA A 226 -7.87 -9.16 -19.57
CA ALA A 226 -8.82 -9.96 -20.32
C ALA A 226 -10.04 -10.23 -19.44
N LEU A 227 -11.21 -10.16 -20.03
CA LEU A 227 -12.47 -10.55 -19.43
C LEU A 227 -13.24 -11.43 -20.41
N TYR A 228 -13.73 -12.55 -19.93
CA TYR A 228 -14.51 -13.48 -20.71
C TYR A 228 -15.87 -13.78 -20.07
N GLU A 229 -16.95 -13.38 -20.73
CA GLU A 229 -18.31 -13.74 -20.38
C GLU A 229 -18.63 -15.12 -20.91
N VAL A 230 -18.42 -16.16 -20.09
CA VAL A 230 -18.59 -17.57 -20.44
C VAL A 230 -20.05 -17.89 -20.75
N THR A 231 -20.94 -17.37 -19.89
CA THR A 231 -22.39 -17.47 -20.05
C THR A 231 -22.96 -16.09 -19.83
N PRO A 232 -23.70 -15.56 -20.82
CA PRO A 232 -24.24 -14.21 -20.79
C PRO A 232 -24.97 -13.89 -19.48
N LYS A 233 -24.52 -12.84 -18.78
CA LYS A 233 -25.07 -12.32 -17.51
C LYS A 233 -25.05 -13.33 -16.34
N VAL A 234 -24.32 -14.47 -16.48
CA VAL A 234 -24.25 -15.52 -15.44
C VAL A 234 -22.83 -15.75 -14.95
N LEU A 235 -21.85 -15.89 -15.85
CA LEU A 235 -20.49 -16.26 -15.47
C LEU A 235 -19.47 -15.44 -16.24
N TRP A 236 -18.61 -14.75 -15.50
CA TRP A 236 -17.46 -13.99 -16.04
C TRP A 236 -16.16 -14.51 -15.42
N LEU A 237 -15.13 -14.58 -16.25
CA LEU A 237 -13.75 -14.85 -15.84
C LEU A 237 -12.88 -13.64 -16.18
N GLY A 238 -12.08 -13.20 -15.22
CA GLY A 238 -11.18 -12.06 -15.37
C GLY A 238 -9.74 -12.44 -15.08
N LEU A 239 -8.82 -11.93 -15.88
CA LEU A 239 -7.37 -12.02 -15.67
C LEU A 239 -6.76 -10.66 -15.97
N SER A 240 -5.85 -10.20 -15.13
CA SER A 240 -5.13 -8.95 -15.38
C SER A 240 -3.71 -8.99 -14.86
N TYR A 241 -2.87 -8.16 -15.47
CA TYR A 241 -1.51 -7.89 -15.09
C TYR A 241 -1.33 -6.39 -14.90
N GLN A 242 -0.82 -5.98 -13.75
CA GLN A 242 -0.40 -4.63 -13.43
C GLN A 242 1.12 -4.61 -13.33
N SER A 243 1.79 -3.85 -14.18
CA SER A 243 3.24 -3.73 -14.15
C SER A 243 3.71 -3.06 -12.86
N ARG A 244 4.91 -3.39 -12.44
CA ARG A 244 5.63 -2.56 -11.47
C ARG A 244 5.85 -1.15 -12.05
N PRO A 245 5.94 -0.12 -11.18
CA PRO A 245 6.40 1.20 -11.61
C PRO A 245 7.81 1.11 -12.20
N ASN A 246 8.02 1.80 -13.33
CA ASN A 246 9.28 1.82 -14.06
C ASN A 246 9.78 0.41 -14.46
N VAL A 247 9.13 -0.17 -15.44
CA VAL A 247 9.31 -1.57 -15.90
C VAL A 247 10.75 -1.92 -16.24
N SER A 248 11.53 -0.96 -16.72
CA SER A 248 12.91 -1.16 -17.17
C SER A 248 13.98 -1.00 -16.07
N GLY A 249 13.59 -0.61 -14.88
CA GLY A 249 14.49 -0.39 -13.75
C GLY A 249 13.73 -0.14 -12.46
N GLY A 250 14.44 0.01 -11.35
CA GLY A 250 13.86 0.38 -10.06
C GLY A 250 13.32 1.82 -10.04
N MET A 251 12.56 2.12 -9.02
CA MET A 251 12.16 3.50 -8.74
C MET A 251 13.33 4.26 -8.14
N ARG A 252 13.47 5.51 -8.57
CA ARG A 252 14.47 6.46 -8.06
C ARG A 252 13.73 7.70 -7.57
N LEU A 253 13.83 7.97 -6.27
CA LEU A 253 13.26 9.15 -5.64
C LEU A 253 14.36 10.11 -5.25
N HIS A 254 14.20 11.38 -5.60
CA HIS A 254 15.17 12.47 -5.34
C HIS A 254 14.77 13.28 -4.13
N GLY A 255 15.74 13.74 -3.36
CA GLY A 255 15.53 14.63 -2.24
C GLY A 255 16.73 14.74 -1.31
N SER A 256 16.49 14.70 0.01
CA SER A 256 17.51 14.85 1.03
C SER A 256 17.53 13.71 2.04
N LEU A 257 18.71 13.50 2.59
CA LEU A 257 18.96 12.70 3.81
C LEU A 257 19.73 13.61 4.77
N GLU A 258 19.17 13.89 5.92
CA GLU A 258 19.77 14.76 6.93
C GLU A 258 19.97 14.02 8.23
N ASN A 259 21.17 14.15 8.83
CA ASN A 259 21.48 13.65 10.16
C ASN A 259 21.99 14.80 11.01
N ASP A 260 21.43 14.99 12.22
CA ASP A 260 21.79 16.06 13.13
C ASP A 260 23.02 15.77 14.01
N ILE A 261 23.42 14.49 14.12
CA ILE A 261 24.62 14.07 14.85
C ILE A 261 25.52 13.23 13.94
N GLY A 262 26.36 13.88 13.14
CA GLY A 262 27.32 13.17 12.28
C GLY A 262 26.65 12.15 11.35
N GLY A 263 27.41 11.43 10.59
CA GLY A 263 26.90 10.42 9.66
C GLY A 263 26.60 10.96 8.26
N PRO A 264 26.09 10.10 7.36
CA PRO A 264 25.80 10.49 5.99
C PRO A 264 24.72 11.57 5.96
N SER A 265 24.97 12.64 5.24
CA SER A 265 24.03 13.76 5.06
C SER A 265 24.20 14.35 3.69
N GLY A 266 23.13 14.77 3.05
CA GLY A 266 23.19 15.39 1.74
C GLY A 266 21.86 15.92 1.25
N ALA A 267 21.89 17.06 0.58
CA ALA A 267 20.71 17.69 -0.02
C ALA A 267 20.35 17.10 -1.40
N ASN A 268 21.22 16.27 -1.98
CA ASN A 268 21.01 15.64 -3.28
C ASN A 268 21.25 14.13 -3.13
N VAL A 269 20.24 13.42 -2.66
CA VAL A 269 20.27 11.97 -2.51
C VAL A 269 19.18 11.31 -3.37
N ASP A 270 19.43 10.09 -3.77
CA ASP A 270 18.45 9.23 -4.39
C ASP A 270 18.15 8.06 -3.47
N VAL A 271 16.87 7.74 -3.32
CA VAL A 271 16.44 6.48 -2.73
C VAL A 271 15.96 5.55 -3.85
N LEU A 272 16.62 4.40 -3.92
CA LEU A 272 16.37 3.35 -4.91
C LEU A 272 15.62 2.22 -4.25
N TYR A 273 14.49 1.82 -4.83
CA TYR A 273 13.72 0.64 -4.41
C TYR A 273 12.78 0.18 -5.52
N ASP A 274 12.24 -1.02 -5.41
CA ASP A 274 11.29 -1.57 -6.36
C ASP A 274 9.93 -1.80 -5.73
N LEU A 275 8.85 -1.46 -6.44
CA LEU A 275 7.51 -1.89 -6.13
C LEU A 275 7.14 -3.14 -6.95
N PRO A 276 6.22 -3.98 -6.45
CA PRO A 276 5.85 -5.21 -7.14
C PRO A 276 4.97 -4.97 -8.36
N ASP A 277 5.00 -5.89 -9.28
CA ASP A 277 3.94 -6.15 -10.24
C ASP A 277 2.90 -7.14 -9.67
N ILE A 278 1.70 -7.11 -10.22
CA ILE A 278 0.56 -7.85 -9.68
C ILE A 278 -0.15 -8.58 -10.82
N ILE A 279 -0.38 -9.88 -10.64
CA ILE A 279 -1.30 -10.67 -11.47
C ILE A 279 -2.58 -10.88 -10.65
N ARG A 280 -3.73 -10.60 -11.24
CA ARG A 280 -5.04 -10.83 -10.63
C ARG A 280 -5.87 -11.76 -11.49
N TRP A 281 -6.60 -12.64 -10.84
CA TRP A 281 -7.54 -13.55 -11.46
C TRP A 281 -8.83 -13.59 -10.67
N GLY A 282 -9.94 -13.90 -11.34
CA GLY A 282 -11.22 -14.02 -10.65
C GLY A 282 -12.34 -14.55 -11.51
N ALA A 283 -13.37 -15.01 -10.83
CA ALA A 283 -14.64 -15.40 -11.40
C ALA A 283 -15.79 -14.74 -10.65
N ARG A 284 -16.79 -14.29 -11.39
CA ARG A 284 -18.05 -13.75 -10.90
C ARG A 284 -19.17 -14.62 -11.44
N TYR A 285 -19.97 -15.18 -10.53
CA TYR A 285 -21.05 -16.10 -10.85
C TYR A 285 -22.39 -15.61 -10.29
N ARG A 286 -23.33 -15.29 -11.17
CA ARG A 286 -24.68 -14.80 -10.86
C ARG A 286 -25.74 -15.84 -11.27
N PRO A 287 -25.98 -16.88 -10.44
CA PRO A 287 -26.96 -17.94 -10.77
C PRO A 287 -28.40 -17.43 -10.85
N ARG A 288 -28.69 -16.28 -10.22
CA ARG A 288 -29.99 -15.62 -10.21
C ARG A 288 -29.79 -14.11 -10.23
N PRO A 289 -30.76 -13.34 -10.75
CA PRO A 289 -30.64 -11.87 -10.78
C PRO A 289 -30.41 -11.22 -9.43
N ASN A 290 -30.81 -11.87 -8.35
CA ASN A 290 -30.69 -11.39 -6.98
C ASN A 290 -29.62 -12.07 -6.14
N LEU A 291 -28.74 -12.89 -6.75
CA LEU A 291 -27.69 -13.62 -6.03
C LEU A 291 -26.42 -13.70 -6.87
N GLU A 292 -25.29 -13.27 -6.30
CA GLU A 292 -23.98 -13.33 -6.93
C GLU A 292 -22.94 -13.84 -5.96
N PHE A 293 -21.98 -14.60 -6.50
CA PHE A 293 -20.79 -15.07 -5.81
C PHE A 293 -19.56 -14.63 -6.59
N ARG A 294 -18.48 -14.34 -5.88
CA ARG A 294 -17.18 -13.97 -6.44
C ARG A 294 -16.09 -14.80 -5.78
N VAL A 295 -15.16 -15.27 -6.58
CA VAL A 295 -13.87 -15.78 -6.13
C VAL A 295 -12.78 -15.07 -6.89
N PHE A 296 -11.82 -14.50 -6.20
CA PHE A 296 -10.73 -13.79 -6.84
C PHE A 296 -9.46 -13.84 -6.00
N GLY A 297 -8.34 -13.66 -6.65
CA GLY A 297 -7.06 -13.65 -6.01
C GLY A 297 -6.06 -12.77 -6.73
N ASP A 298 -4.96 -12.55 -6.05
CA ASP A 298 -3.81 -11.85 -6.57
C ASP A 298 -2.51 -12.56 -6.19
N TYR A 299 -1.57 -12.50 -7.11
CA TYR A 299 -0.17 -12.81 -6.89
C TYR A 299 0.61 -11.51 -7.05
N THR A 300 1.26 -11.10 -5.96
CA THR A 300 2.03 -9.87 -5.91
C THR A 300 3.51 -10.21 -5.79
N ARG A 301 4.31 -9.83 -6.80
CA ARG A 301 5.74 -10.17 -6.88
C ARG A 301 6.58 -9.23 -6.02
N PHE A 302 6.41 -9.34 -4.70
CA PHE A 302 7.20 -8.58 -3.73
C PHE A 302 8.68 -8.97 -3.71
N SER A 303 9.06 -10.10 -4.31
CA SER A 303 10.47 -10.45 -4.52
C SER A 303 11.24 -9.43 -5.39
N ALA A 304 10.56 -8.48 -6.02
CA ALA A 304 11.20 -7.33 -6.64
C ALA A 304 11.79 -6.37 -5.59
N PHE A 305 11.21 -6.30 -4.39
CA PHE A 305 11.62 -5.37 -3.33
C PHE A 305 12.70 -6.00 -2.43
N GLN A 306 13.95 -6.00 -2.91
CA GLN A 306 15.06 -6.65 -2.23
C GLN A 306 15.80 -5.74 -1.27
N GLN A 307 15.79 -4.43 -1.53
CA GLN A 307 16.48 -3.43 -0.72
C GLN A 307 15.86 -2.03 -0.92
N GLN A 308 16.14 -1.16 0.02
CA GLN A 308 15.87 0.27 -0.04
C GLN A 308 17.18 0.99 0.23
N CYS A 309 17.74 1.62 -0.78
CA CYS A 309 19.11 2.09 -0.79
C CYS A 309 19.15 3.60 -1.03
N ALA A 310 19.69 4.35 -0.07
CA ALA A 310 19.98 5.77 -0.23
C ALA A 310 21.41 5.96 -0.74
N VAL A 311 21.57 6.69 -1.83
CA VAL A 311 22.85 6.95 -2.49
C VAL A 311 23.01 8.44 -2.76
N VAL A 312 24.25 8.88 -3.02
CA VAL A 312 24.49 10.20 -3.59
C VAL A 312 23.79 10.28 -4.95
N SER A 313 23.09 11.38 -5.21
CA SER A 313 22.26 11.51 -6.41
C SER A 313 23.04 11.24 -7.71
N GLY A 314 22.40 10.46 -8.59
CA GLY A 314 22.98 10.05 -9.87
C GLY A 314 23.94 8.86 -9.79
N THR A 315 24.14 8.25 -8.61
CA THR A 315 24.94 7.03 -8.46
C THR A 315 24.04 5.80 -8.30
N GLU A 316 24.62 4.60 -8.43
CA GLU A 316 23.91 3.33 -8.27
C GLU A 316 24.18 2.71 -6.89
N CYS A 317 23.27 1.85 -6.45
CA CYS A 317 23.41 1.10 -5.21
C CYS A 317 24.26 -0.13 -5.43
N GLU A 318 25.57 0.00 -5.37
CA GLU A 318 26.51 -1.09 -5.57
C GLU A 318 26.97 -1.64 -4.22
N LEU A 319 26.48 -2.83 -3.89
CA LEU A 319 26.80 -3.57 -2.67
C LEU A 319 27.37 -4.93 -3.02
N THR A 320 28.25 -5.43 -2.17
CA THR A 320 28.71 -6.81 -2.20
C THR A 320 27.60 -7.76 -1.75
N THR A 321 27.76 -9.05 -1.94
CA THR A 321 26.77 -10.07 -1.55
C THR A 321 26.48 -10.09 -0.05
N ASN A 322 27.37 -9.58 0.78
CA ASN A 322 27.20 -9.42 2.23
C ASN A 322 26.81 -8.01 2.66
N GLY A 323 26.36 -7.16 1.71
CA GLY A 323 25.83 -5.83 2.00
C GLY A 323 26.86 -4.73 2.22
N ALA A 324 28.17 -5.01 2.09
CA ALA A 324 29.19 -3.98 2.17
C ALA A 324 29.24 -3.15 0.87
N GLN A 325 29.68 -1.89 0.96
CA GLN A 325 29.90 -1.05 -0.21
C GLN A 325 31.00 -1.62 -1.11
N VAL A 326 30.76 -1.57 -2.42
CA VAL A 326 31.80 -1.78 -3.42
C VAL A 326 32.71 -0.54 -3.45
N ASN A 327 34.02 -0.72 -3.68
CA ASN A 327 34.96 0.39 -3.76
C ASN A 327 34.49 1.46 -4.78
N GLY A 328 34.35 2.70 -4.30
CA GLY A 328 33.88 3.83 -5.11
C GLY A 328 32.36 4.02 -5.15
N ALA A 329 31.56 3.11 -4.62
CA ALA A 329 30.12 3.29 -4.49
C ALA A 329 29.81 4.42 -3.49
N GLN A 330 28.79 5.20 -3.81
CA GLN A 330 28.35 6.37 -3.03
C GLN A 330 27.10 6.03 -2.23
N VAL A 331 27.10 4.87 -1.56
CA VAL A 331 25.96 4.40 -0.75
C VAL A 331 25.99 5.08 0.63
N LEU A 332 24.95 5.81 0.95
CA LEU A 332 24.78 6.50 2.23
C LEU A 332 24.13 5.60 3.27
N GLN A 333 23.13 4.82 2.83
CA GLN A 333 22.39 3.90 3.69
C GLN A 333 21.74 2.81 2.84
N ASN A 334 21.69 1.60 3.35
CA ASN A 334 20.93 0.51 2.77
C ASN A 334 20.09 -0.19 3.83
N VAL A 335 18.82 -0.44 3.51
CA VAL A 335 17.93 -1.27 4.32
C VAL A 335 17.60 -2.52 3.50
N PRO A 336 18.14 -3.68 3.84
CA PRO A 336 17.79 -4.93 3.17
C PRO A 336 16.33 -5.26 3.44
N ARG A 337 15.60 -5.67 2.40
CA ARG A 337 14.17 -6.00 2.46
C ARG A 337 13.95 -7.50 2.25
N HIS A 338 14.59 -8.10 1.26
CA HIS A 338 14.49 -9.52 0.91
C HIS A 338 13.05 -10.06 0.88
N PHE A 339 12.10 -9.23 0.44
CA PHE A 339 10.69 -9.59 0.42
C PHE A 339 10.46 -10.80 -0.48
N ARG A 340 9.43 -11.56 -0.16
CA ARG A 340 8.97 -12.75 -0.90
C ARG A 340 7.63 -12.46 -1.53
N ASP A 341 7.32 -13.19 -2.60
CA ASP A 341 6.05 -13.04 -3.26
C ASP A 341 4.88 -13.39 -2.33
N SER A 342 3.79 -12.65 -2.45
CA SER A 342 2.59 -12.86 -1.67
C SER A 342 1.42 -13.28 -2.55
N VAL A 343 0.51 -14.05 -1.95
CA VAL A 343 -0.73 -14.51 -2.56
C VAL A 343 -1.89 -14.14 -1.67
N GLY A 344 -2.93 -13.55 -2.27
CA GLY A 344 -4.21 -13.31 -1.62
C GLY A 344 -5.34 -14.05 -2.35
N VAL A 345 -6.29 -14.61 -1.59
CA VAL A 345 -7.52 -15.20 -2.13
C VAL A 345 -8.71 -14.68 -1.36
N ARG A 346 -9.79 -14.36 -2.07
CA ARG A 346 -10.99 -13.75 -1.49
C ARG A 346 -12.24 -14.36 -2.09
N LEU A 347 -13.25 -14.49 -1.25
CA LEU A 347 -14.60 -14.91 -1.60
C LEU A 347 -15.54 -13.75 -1.28
N GLY A 348 -16.46 -13.46 -2.17
CA GLY A 348 -17.50 -12.45 -1.97
C GLY A 348 -18.87 -12.99 -2.35
N SER A 349 -19.90 -12.41 -1.76
CA SER A 349 -21.29 -12.67 -2.13
C SER A 349 -22.10 -11.38 -2.10
N SER A 350 -23.11 -11.29 -2.97
CA SER A 350 -24.12 -10.23 -2.97
C SER A 350 -25.51 -10.82 -3.05
N VAL A 351 -26.42 -10.22 -2.27
CA VAL A 351 -27.84 -10.54 -2.27
C VAL A 351 -28.63 -9.25 -2.46
N TRP A 352 -29.40 -9.16 -3.53
CA TRP A 352 -30.33 -8.06 -3.76
C TRP A 352 -31.69 -8.43 -3.14
N THR A 353 -32.04 -7.77 -2.04
CA THR A 353 -33.33 -7.94 -1.36
C THR A 353 -34.46 -7.16 -2.03
N SER A 354 -34.10 -6.18 -2.85
CA SER A 354 -34.98 -5.42 -3.72
C SER A 354 -34.17 -4.87 -4.92
N THR A 355 -34.84 -4.24 -5.86
CA THR A 355 -34.17 -3.52 -6.96
C THR A 355 -33.32 -2.33 -6.50
N SER A 356 -33.52 -1.87 -5.27
CA SER A 356 -32.86 -0.69 -4.71
C SER A 356 -31.85 -1.01 -3.62
N PHE A 357 -31.81 -2.26 -3.13
CA PHE A 357 -30.91 -2.60 -2.02
C PHE A 357 -30.16 -3.90 -2.25
N GLU A 358 -28.85 -3.82 -2.16
CA GLU A 358 -27.88 -4.93 -2.16
C GLU A 358 -27.23 -5.05 -0.78
N PHE A 359 -27.18 -6.25 -0.25
CA PHE A 359 -26.31 -6.60 0.86
C PHE A 359 -25.15 -7.46 0.32
N PHE A 360 -23.93 -7.16 0.74
CA PHE A 360 -22.76 -7.92 0.32
C PHE A 360 -21.84 -8.28 1.51
N SER A 361 -21.12 -9.38 1.35
CA SER A 361 -20.17 -9.86 2.34
C SER A 361 -18.96 -10.51 1.66
N GLY A 362 -17.88 -10.64 2.39
CA GLY A 362 -16.67 -11.26 1.88
C GLY A 362 -15.78 -11.83 2.98
N LEU A 363 -14.93 -12.77 2.57
CA LEU A 363 -13.87 -13.39 3.35
C LEU A 363 -12.59 -13.36 2.52
N GLY A 364 -11.45 -13.22 3.17
CA GLY A 364 -10.16 -13.23 2.50
C GLY A 364 -9.06 -13.82 3.37
N VAL A 365 -8.03 -14.33 2.71
CA VAL A 365 -6.78 -14.74 3.32
C VAL A 365 -5.62 -14.23 2.48
N GLU A 366 -4.50 -13.90 3.13
CA GLU A 366 -3.30 -13.41 2.45
C GLU A 366 -2.04 -13.89 3.17
N SER A 367 -0.99 -14.14 2.41
CA SER A 367 0.33 -14.47 2.94
C SER A 367 1.14 -13.21 3.25
N SER A 368 2.09 -13.31 4.18
CA SER A 368 3.10 -12.27 4.41
C SER A 368 4.12 -12.23 3.27
N ALA A 369 4.57 -11.01 2.93
CA ALA A 369 5.69 -10.77 2.02
C ALA A 369 7.02 -10.62 2.75
N VAL A 370 7.03 -10.19 4.01
CA VAL A 370 8.24 -9.86 4.77
C VAL A 370 8.76 -11.09 5.51
N PRO A 371 10.01 -11.54 5.26
CA PRO A 371 10.63 -12.60 6.04
C PRO A 371 11.01 -12.11 7.44
N ASP A 372 11.15 -13.03 8.41
CA ASP A 372 11.54 -12.69 9.79
C ASP A 372 12.88 -11.98 9.86
N SER A 373 13.81 -12.33 8.96
CA SER A 373 15.16 -11.75 8.94
C SER A 373 15.22 -10.26 8.56
N THR A 374 14.14 -9.69 8.01
CA THR A 374 14.04 -8.28 7.59
C THR A 374 12.76 -7.61 8.05
N MET A 375 12.04 -8.24 8.96
CA MET A 375 10.87 -7.67 9.62
C MET A 375 11.32 -6.55 10.55
N GLU A 376 10.78 -5.36 10.37
CA GLU A 376 11.13 -4.21 11.20
C GLU A 376 9.89 -3.35 11.56
N PRO A 377 9.95 -2.55 12.63
CA PRO A 377 8.84 -1.68 13.04
C PRO A 377 8.47 -0.61 12.00
N GLY A 378 9.39 -0.20 11.13
CA GLY A 378 9.14 0.80 10.09
C GLY A 378 8.22 0.30 8.98
N LEU A 379 8.34 -0.99 8.63
CA LEU A 379 7.53 -1.60 7.54
C LEU A 379 7.09 -3.03 7.91
N PRO A 380 6.29 -3.18 8.97
CA PRO A 380 5.87 -4.48 9.45
C PRO A 380 4.76 -5.10 8.59
N ASP A 381 4.82 -6.43 8.40
CA ASP A 381 3.87 -7.20 7.60
C ASP A 381 3.53 -8.57 8.21
N TRP A 382 2.32 -9.07 7.93
CA TRP A 382 1.79 -10.32 8.47
C TRP A 382 0.96 -11.10 7.45
N ALA A 383 0.92 -12.42 7.64
CA ALA A 383 -0.16 -13.21 7.07
C ALA A 383 -1.44 -12.99 7.88
N GLY A 384 -2.57 -12.97 7.20
CA GLY A 384 -3.84 -12.68 7.86
C GLY A 384 -5.08 -13.13 7.11
N ALA A 385 -6.20 -12.93 7.78
CA ALA A 385 -7.53 -13.12 7.24
C ALA A 385 -8.32 -11.81 7.32
N SER A 386 -9.31 -11.66 6.46
CA SER A 386 -10.24 -10.54 6.48
C SER A 386 -11.68 -11.03 6.37
N PHE A 387 -12.59 -10.26 6.97
CA PHE A 387 -14.02 -10.38 6.69
C PHE A 387 -14.60 -9.01 6.42
N SER A 388 -15.56 -8.94 5.50
CA SER A 388 -16.23 -7.71 5.13
C SER A 388 -17.74 -7.87 5.09
N LEU A 389 -18.43 -6.78 5.44
CA LEU A 389 -19.87 -6.64 5.32
C LEU A 389 -20.19 -5.26 4.78
N GLY A 390 -21.22 -5.16 3.94
CA GLY A 390 -21.64 -3.88 3.41
C GLY A 390 -23.02 -3.92 2.78
N GLY A 391 -23.49 -2.74 2.44
CA GLY A 391 -24.75 -2.56 1.73
C GLY A 391 -24.64 -1.45 0.71
N ARG A 392 -25.39 -1.59 -0.39
CA ARG A 392 -25.54 -0.58 -1.43
C ARG A 392 -27.01 -0.24 -1.60
N ILE A 393 -27.30 1.03 -1.77
CA ILE A 393 -28.64 1.55 -2.01
C ILE A 393 -28.67 2.34 -3.32
N ALA A 394 -29.69 2.10 -4.13
CA ALA A 394 -30.00 2.96 -5.26
C ALA A 394 -30.80 4.18 -4.79
N LEU A 395 -30.24 5.37 -4.97
CA LEU A 395 -30.86 6.67 -4.69
C LEU A 395 -31.54 7.26 -5.94
N GLY A 396 -32.30 6.43 -6.64
CA GLY A 396 -32.89 6.72 -7.93
C GLY A 396 -32.37 5.83 -9.04
N LYS A 397 -32.46 6.29 -10.30
CA LYS A 397 -32.03 5.48 -11.46
C LYS A 397 -30.53 5.56 -11.76
N SER A 398 -29.90 6.63 -11.33
CA SER A 398 -28.55 6.99 -11.76
C SER A 398 -27.53 7.02 -10.61
N VAL A 399 -27.96 6.95 -9.36
CA VAL A 399 -27.06 7.14 -8.22
C VAL A 399 -27.13 5.95 -7.28
N HIS A 400 -25.99 5.37 -6.99
CA HIS A 400 -25.83 4.30 -6.02
C HIS A 400 -24.83 4.71 -4.94
N ALA A 401 -25.21 4.54 -3.69
CA ALA A 401 -24.33 4.77 -2.55
C ALA A 401 -24.10 3.46 -1.80
N ALA A 402 -22.88 3.21 -1.34
CA ALA A 402 -22.60 2.03 -0.54
C ALA A 402 -21.73 2.38 0.67
N LEU A 403 -21.93 1.60 1.72
CA LEU A 403 -21.10 1.58 2.91
C LEU A 403 -20.65 0.16 3.18
N SER A 404 -19.38 -0.01 3.55
CA SER A 404 -18.86 -1.30 3.97
C SER A 404 -17.84 -1.17 5.10
N TYR A 405 -17.66 -2.26 5.81
CA TYR A 405 -16.63 -2.42 6.82
C TYR A 405 -15.88 -3.72 6.57
N THR A 406 -14.54 -3.63 6.56
CA THR A 406 -13.65 -4.78 6.48
C THR A 406 -12.77 -4.82 7.72
N HIS A 407 -12.70 -5.96 8.37
CA HIS A 407 -11.81 -6.20 9.49
C HIS A 407 -10.74 -7.22 9.11
N PHE A 408 -9.48 -6.87 9.41
CA PHE A 408 -8.32 -7.72 9.19
C PHE A 408 -7.81 -8.24 10.53
N VAL A 409 -7.60 -9.55 10.59
CA VAL A 409 -6.99 -10.26 11.71
C VAL A 409 -5.69 -10.87 11.22
N PHE A 410 -4.60 -10.52 11.87
CA PHE A 410 -3.28 -10.98 11.51
C PHE A 410 -2.75 -11.97 12.54
N VAL A 411 -1.95 -12.93 12.08
CA VAL A 411 -1.27 -13.88 12.96
C VAL A 411 -0.10 -13.16 13.64
N PRO A 412 -0.08 -13.08 14.98
CA PRO A 412 1.07 -12.49 15.69
C PRO A 412 2.38 -13.20 15.34
N ARG A 413 3.48 -12.45 15.30
CA ARG A 413 4.81 -12.97 14.92
C ARG A 413 5.81 -12.80 16.07
N GLU A 414 6.53 -13.87 16.35
CA GLU A 414 7.82 -13.81 17.06
C GLU A 414 8.92 -13.68 16.02
N VAL A 415 9.65 -12.58 16.07
CA VAL A 415 10.71 -12.27 15.13
C VAL A 415 12.04 -12.39 15.84
N HIS A 416 12.95 -13.11 15.21
CA HIS A 416 14.35 -13.18 15.58
C HIS A 416 15.12 -12.53 14.45
N GLY A 417 15.27 -11.21 14.54
CA GLY A 417 15.88 -10.40 13.51
C GLY A 417 17.37 -10.61 13.43
N ARG A 418 17.95 -10.29 12.26
CA ARG A 418 19.37 -10.34 11.98
C ARG A 418 19.81 -9.20 11.06
N LEU A 419 19.15 -8.03 11.17
CA LEU A 419 19.52 -6.87 10.38
C LEU A 419 20.99 -6.50 10.52
N ALA A 420 21.59 -6.75 11.69
CA ALA A 420 23.02 -6.52 11.91
C ALA A 420 23.93 -7.37 11.00
N GLU A 421 23.49 -8.53 10.51
CA GLU A 421 24.24 -9.35 9.58
C GLU A 421 24.26 -8.77 8.15
N TYR A 422 23.30 -7.90 7.83
CA TYR A 422 23.14 -7.30 6.49
C TYR A 422 23.52 -5.82 6.45
N SER A 423 24.18 -5.32 7.49
CA SER A 423 24.15 -3.89 7.79
C SER A 423 25.40 -3.04 7.69
N PRO A 424 26.38 -3.20 6.84
CA PRO A 424 27.06 -2.04 6.31
C PRO A 424 26.38 -1.61 4.98
N PRO A 425 26.01 -0.33 4.82
CA PRO A 425 26.16 0.78 5.76
C PRO A 425 24.98 1.01 6.71
N SER A 426 23.98 0.16 6.75
CA SER A 426 22.89 0.29 7.73
C SER A 426 23.35 -0.20 9.11
N GLN A 427 23.25 0.64 10.12
CA GLN A 427 23.59 0.35 11.52
C GLN A 427 22.32 0.28 12.38
N SER A 428 21.22 -0.22 11.81
CA SER A 428 19.99 -0.40 12.55
C SER A 428 20.19 -1.46 13.66
N PRO A 429 19.70 -1.22 14.89
CA PRO A 429 19.74 -2.21 15.95
C PRO A 429 18.88 -3.43 15.61
N ASP A 430 19.06 -4.51 16.39
CA ASP A 430 18.24 -5.71 16.31
C ASP A 430 16.76 -5.40 16.55
N GLU A 431 15.90 -5.89 15.68
CA GLU A 431 14.44 -5.71 15.65
C GLU A 431 13.68 -6.93 16.15
N SER A 432 14.35 -7.88 16.78
CA SER A 432 13.72 -9.06 17.37
C SER A 432 12.63 -8.68 18.36
N GLY A 433 11.60 -9.49 18.46
CA GLY A 433 10.52 -9.30 19.39
C GLY A 433 9.17 -9.81 18.91
N HIS A 434 8.16 -9.50 19.70
CA HIS A 434 6.79 -9.90 19.42
C HIS A 434 6.02 -8.78 18.74
N TYR A 435 5.43 -9.11 17.58
CA TYR A 435 4.65 -8.19 16.78
C TYR A 435 3.20 -8.63 16.68
N SER A 436 2.26 -7.70 16.82
CA SER A 436 0.85 -7.96 16.53
C SER A 436 0.20 -6.77 15.83
N GLN A 437 -0.82 -7.04 15.00
CA GLN A 437 -1.54 -6.02 14.25
C GLN A 437 -3.02 -6.34 14.15
N GLN A 438 -3.83 -5.27 14.10
CA GLN A 438 -5.24 -5.28 13.72
C GLN A 438 -5.54 -4.06 12.85
N VAL A 439 -6.39 -4.24 11.84
CA VAL A 439 -6.82 -3.15 10.96
C VAL A 439 -8.33 -3.24 10.74
N GLY A 440 -9.03 -2.14 10.95
CA GLY A 440 -10.42 -1.97 10.56
C GLY A 440 -10.52 -0.92 9.46
N VAL A 441 -11.25 -1.21 8.39
CA VAL A 441 -11.44 -0.30 7.25
C VAL A 441 -12.92 -0.07 6.98
N GLY A 442 -13.38 1.16 7.07
CA GLY A 442 -14.67 1.60 6.58
C GLY A 442 -14.53 2.18 5.17
N ASN A 443 -15.41 1.82 4.27
CA ASN A 443 -15.52 2.42 2.93
C ASN A 443 -16.87 3.08 2.75
N ALA A 444 -16.87 4.26 2.13
CA ALA A 444 -18.05 4.92 1.63
C ALA A 444 -17.86 5.22 0.14
N ASN A 445 -18.74 4.70 -0.72
CA ASN A 445 -18.64 4.95 -2.15
C ASN A 445 -19.93 5.47 -2.76
N LEU A 446 -19.76 6.20 -3.84
CA LEU A 446 -20.81 6.76 -4.67
C LEU A 446 -20.52 6.41 -6.13
N ASP A 447 -21.48 5.80 -6.81
CA ASP A 447 -21.45 5.50 -8.25
C ASP A 447 -22.61 6.27 -8.91
N VAL A 448 -22.29 7.06 -9.94
CA VAL A 448 -23.25 7.86 -10.69
C VAL A 448 -23.20 7.45 -12.14
N ALA A 449 -24.30 6.90 -12.67
CA ALA A 449 -24.46 6.46 -14.06
C ALA A 449 -25.34 7.44 -14.86
N PHE A 450 -24.96 7.74 -16.13
CA PHE A 450 -25.67 8.66 -17.03
C PHE A 450 -26.03 7.98 -18.34
#